data_7ee563c63c7204b74860cb8bf27fc008
#
_entry.id   7ee563c63c7204b74860cb8bf27fc008
#
_cell.length_a   1.000
_cell.length_b   1.000
_cell.length_c   1.000
_cell.angle_alpha   90.00
_cell.angle_beta   90.00
_cell.angle_gamma   90.00
#
_symmetry.space_group_name_H-M   'P 1'
#
loop_
_entity.id
_entity.type
_entity.pdbx_description
1 polymer ?
#
loop_
_entity_poly.entity_id
_entity_poly.type
_entity_poly.pdbx_seq_one_letter_code
_entity_poly.pdbx_strand_id
1 'polypeptide(L)'
;LGTSDGSHRLHFLLEDAFVRTAGGLDLSDAFQEEVQALLSYAGHPLYALVHETIYGQDRRPTAWAAERVRAEFPQFDAAKALAGDAPVLFTGETVHPWMFDTDPALRPLRETAELLAARTDWQPLYDPARLAANEVPVAAAVYHDDMYVDSAHSLRTARAVQGLRTWVTDEFEHDGLRTGAPRVLDRLLALAHDKV
;
A
#
# COMPACT_ATOMS: atom_id res chain seq x y z
N LEU A 1 -0.80 7.07 5.21
CA LEU A 1 -1.08 7.98 6.32
C LEU A 1 -0.54 9.39 6.08
N GLY A 2 0.50 9.56 5.28
CA GLY A 2 0.95 10.87 4.82
C GLY A 2 0.00 11.45 3.79
N THR A 3 -0.32 12.73 3.92
CA THR A 3 -1.12 13.49 2.98
C THR A 3 -0.42 14.79 2.65
N SER A 4 -0.51 15.23 1.39
CA SER A 4 0.13 16.46 0.91
C SER A 4 -0.46 17.74 1.52
N ASP A 5 -1.59 17.64 2.21
CA ASP A 5 -2.22 18.75 2.92
C ASP A 5 -1.63 19.00 4.34
N GLY A 6 -0.64 18.18 4.74
CA GLY A 6 -0.01 18.26 6.06
C GLY A 6 -0.86 17.74 7.21
N SER A 7 -2.07 17.26 6.94
CA SER A 7 -2.96 16.69 7.94
C SER A 7 -2.68 15.20 8.07
N HIS A 8 -2.25 14.76 9.23
CA HIS A 8 -2.04 13.35 9.51
C HIS A 8 -3.27 12.78 10.23
N ARG A 9 -3.99 11.89 9.57
CA ARG A 9 -5.12 11.19 10.16
C ARG A 9 -4.74 10.50 11.47
N LEU A 10 -3.52 9.99 11.55
CA LEU A 10 -2.98 9.43 12.79
C LEU A 10 -2.87 10.47 13.91
N HIS A 11 -2.57 11.73 13.61
CA HIS A 11 -2.53 12.81 14.61
C HIS A 11 -3.89 12.98 15.28
N PHE A 12 -4.94 13.13 14.48
CA PHE A 12 -6.31 13.28 15.01
C PHE A 12 -6.76 12.04 15.77
N LEU A 13 -6.42 10.86 15.30
CA LEU A 13 -6.72 9.63 16.00
C LEU A 13 -6.08 9.58 17.40
N LEU A 14 -4.86 10.10 17.55
CA LEU A 14 -4.13 10.08 18.82
C LEU A 14 -4.48 11.24 19.75
N GLU A 15 -5.07 12.32 19.24
CA GLU A 15 -5.37 13.52 20.01
C GLU A 15 -6.30 13.22 21.21
N ASP A 16 -7.31 12.40 20.98
CA ASP A 16 -8.30 11.97 21.99
C ASP A 16 -8.09 10.53 22.49
N ALA A 17 -6.87 9.99 22.32
CA ALA A 17 -6.61 8.59 22.65
C ALA A 17 -6.78 8.26 24.13
N PHE A 18 -6.57 9.24 25.04
CA PHE A 18 -6.52 9.01 26.47
C PHE A 18 -7.56 9.82 27.24
N VAL A 19 -8.19 9.16 28.22
CA VAL A 19 -9.07 9.79 29.19
C VAL A 19 -8.53 9.63 30.62
N ARG A 20 -8.78 10.62 31.47
CA ARG A 20 -8.45 10.51 32.90
C ARG A 20 -9.57 9.78 33.63
N THR A 21 -9.20 8.73 34.33
CA THR A 21 -10.06 7.97 35.23
C THR A 21 -9.57 8.04 36.65
N ALA A 22 -10.31 7.49 37.59
CA ALA A 22 -9.89 7.36 38.98
C ALA A 22 -8.62 6.49 39.15
N GLY A 23 -8.38 5.58 38.18
CA GLY A 23 -7.22 4.68 38.16
C GLY A 23 -6.00 5.23 37.42
N GLY A 24 -6.11 6.39 36.78
CA GLY A 24 -5.03 6.99 35.99
C GLY A 24 -5.46 7.39 34.58
N LEU A 25 -4.58 7.17 33.58
CA LEU A 25 -4.90 7.33 32.16
C LEU A 25 -5.37 6.01 31.60
N ASP A 26 -6.48 6.06 30.86
CA ASP A 26 -7.06 4.94 30.15
C ASP A 26 -7.23 5.31 28.67
N LEU A 27 -7.34 4.30 27.77
CA LEU A 27 -7.73 4.53 26.41
C LEU A 27 -9.22 4.92 26.31
N SER A 28 -9.54 5.95 25.55
CA SER A 28 -10.93 6.35 25.33
C SER A 28 -11.67 5.30 24.49
N ASP A 29 -12.97 5.14 24.75
CA ASP A 29 -13.81 4.24 23.97
C ASP A 29 -13.84 4.66 22.49
N ALA A 30 -13.92 5.96 22.22
CA ALA A 30 -13.92 6.51 20.87
C ALA A 30 -12.64 6.13 20.09
N PHE A 31 -11.48 6.25 20.73
CA PHE A 31 -10.23 5.82 20.13
C PHE A 31 -10.21 4.32 19.84
N GLN A 32 -10.67 3.50 20.78
CA GLN A 32 -10.72 2.05 20.62
C GLN A 32 -11.65 1.64 19.47
N GLU A 33 -12.83 2.24 19.38
CA GLU A 33 -13.79 1.99 18.29
C GLU A 33 -13.23 2.39 16.93
N GLU A 34 -12.59 3.55 16.83
CA GLU A 34 -12.01 4.02 15.58
C GLU A 34 -10.81 3.15 15.14
N VAL A 35 -9.93 2.77 16.06
CA VAL A 35 -8.82 1.86 15.78
C VAL A 35 -9.34 0.50 15.31
N GLN A 36 -10.35 -0.05 15.96
CA GLN A 36 -10.96 -1.31 15.53
C GLN A 36 -11.55 -1.20 14.13
N ALA A 37 -12.25 -0.10 13.81
CA ALA A 37 -12.80 0.13 12.49
C ALA A 37 -11.71 0.27 11.41
N LEU A 38 -10.60 0.94 11.73
CA LEU A 38 -9.47 1.10 10.82
C LEU A 38 -8.68 -0.19 10.58
N LEU A 39 -8.59 -1.05 11.58
CA LEU A 39 -7.86 -2.31 11.49
C LEU A 39 -8.69 -3.46 10.91
N SER A 40 -10.02 -3.34 10.90
CA SER A 40 -10.90 -4.41 10.44
C SER A 40 -11.08 -4.38 8.92
N TYR A 41 -11.05 -5.55 8.32
CA TYR A 41 -11.42 -5.78 6.93
C TYR A 41 -12.94 -6.04 6.72
N ALA A 42 -13.77 -5.84 7.74
CA ALA A 42 -15.20 -6.13 7.67
C ALA A 42 -15.94 -5.43 6.52
N GLY A 43 -15.53 -4.21 6.17
CA GLY A 43 -16.07 -3.48 5.02
C GLY A 43 -15.63 -4.01 3.66
N HIS A 44 -14.44 -4.63 3.59
CA HIS A 44 -13.79 -5.01 2.33
C HIS A 44 -12.96 -6.30 2.43
N PRO A 45 -13.51 -7.41 2.94
CA PRO A 45 -12.75 -8.64 3.18
C PRO A 45 -12.16 -9.24 1.90
N LEU A 46 -12.79 -8.97 0.75
CA LEU A 46 -12.31 -9.41 -0.55
C LEU A 46 -10.93 -8.82 -0.89
N TYR A 47 -10.65 -7.57 -0.50
CA TYR A 47 -9.34 -6.96 -0.76
C TYR A 47 -8.22 -7.70 -0.04
N ALA A 48 -8.43 -8.09 1.22
CA ALA A 48 -7.46 -8.91 1.93
C ALA A 48 -7.29 -10.29 1.27
N LEU A 49 -8.40 -10.93 0.86
CA LEU A 49 -8.37 -12.25 0.22
C LEU A 49 -7.56 -12.26 -1.08
N VAL A 50 -7.75 -11.26 -1.93
CA VAL A 50 -7.08 -11.21 -3.25
C VAL A 50 -5.73 -10.51 -3.21
N HIS A 51 -5.34 -9.92 -2.09
CA HIS A 51 -4.10 -9.15 -1.99
C HIS A 51 -2.87 -9.95 -2.41
N GLU A 52 -2.77 -11.20 -1.96
CA GLU A 52 -1.64 -12.07 -2.29
C GLU A 52 -1.49 -12.30 -3.80
N THR A 53 -2.58 -12.20 -4.56
CA THR A 53 -2.56 -12.39 -6.01
C THR A 53 -1.79 -11.31 -6.78
N ILE A 54 -1.56 -10.13 -6.18
CA ILE A 54 -0.76 -9.06 -6.79
C ILE A 54 0.71 -9.46 -7.01
N TYR A 55 1.18 -10.44 -6.26
CA TYR A 55 2.54 -11.00 -6.41
C TYR A 55 2.58 -12.22 -7.34
N GLY A 56 1.40 -12.67 -7.82
CA GLY A 56 1.26 -13.89 -8.62
C GLY A 56 1.75 -13.70 -10.05
N GLN A 57 2.88 -14.33 -10.40
CA GLN A 57 3.42 -14.36 -11.76
C GLN A 57 4.41 -15.53 -11.94
N ASP A 58 4.84 -15.76 -13.17
CA ASP A 58 5.94 -16.66 -13.51
C ASP A 58 5.74 -18.12 -13.06
N ARG A 59 4.47 -18.55 -12.96
CA ARG A 59 4.09 -19.93 -12.60
C ARG A 59 4.70 -20.40 -11.27
N ARG A 60 4.82 -19.48 -10.31
CA ARG A 60 5.32 -19.78 -8.97
C ARG A 60 4.27 -19.47 -7.92
N PRO A 61 4.21 -20.22 -6.81
CA PRO A 61 3.38 -19.82 -5.69
C PRO A 61 3.94 -18.54 -5.07
N THR A 62 3.06 -17.68 -4.64
CA THR A 62 3.46 -16.47 -3.90
C THR A 62 3.90 -16.82 -2.49
N ALA A 63 3.28 -17.85 -1.90
CA ALA A 63 3.60 -18.41 -0.58
C ALA A 63 3.75 -17.33 0.49
N TRP A 64 2.76 -16.42 0.53
CA TRP A 64 2.74 -15.29 1.44
C TRP A 64 3.98 -14.40 1.28
N ALA A 65 4.10 -13.78 0.12
CA ALA A 65 5.29 -13.03 -0.28
C ALA A 65 5.69 -11.94 0.73
N ALA A 66 4.73 -11.15 1.22
CA ALA A 66 4.98 -10.10 2.21
C ALA A 66 5.51 -10.67 3.53
N GLU A 67 4.96 -11.79 4.03
CA GLU A 67 5.42 -12.42 5.27
C GLU A 67 6.83 -12.99 5.14
N ARG A 68 7.16 -13.59 3.99
CA ARG A 68 8.52 -14.09 3.74
C ARG A 68 9.55 -12.96 3.70
N VAL A 69 9.22 -11.88 2.97
CA VAL A 69 10.10 -10.71 2.85
C VAL A 69 10.27 -10.01 4.20
N ARG A 70 9.19 -9.88 5.00
CA ARG A 70 9.26 -9.27 6.33
C ARG A 70 10.31 -9.93 7.23
N ALA A 71 10.49 -11.24 7.11
CA ALA A 71 11.49 -11.96 7.89
C ALA A 71 12.94 -11.54 7.60
N GLU A 72 13.20 -10.97 6.42
CA GLU A 72 14.51 -10.45 6.01
C GLU A 72 14.80 -9.04 6.57
N PHE A 73 13.78 -8.37 7.12
CA PHE A 73 13.85 -6.99 7.60
C PHE A 73 13.45 -6.88 9.08
N PRO A 74 14.32 -7.33 10.00
CA PRO A 74 14.00 -7.38 11.44
C PRO A 74 13.71 -6.02 12.08
N GLN A 75 14.09 -4.92 11.45
CA GLN A 75 13.76 -3.55 11.91
C GLN A 75 12.26 -3.25 11.88
N PHE A 76 11.45 -4.02 11.13
CA PHE A 76 9.99 -3.92 11.11
C PHE A 76 9.28 -4.83 12.13
N ASP A 77 10.02 -5.47 13.01
CA ASP A 77 9.45 -6.25 14.11
C ASP A 77 9.06 -5.30 15.26
N ALA A 78 7.77 -4.96 15.31
CA ALA A 78 7.24 -4.01 16.30
C ALA A 78 7.46 -4.49 17.75
N ALA A 79 7.39 -5.79 18.02
CA ALA A 79 7.60 -6.33 19.36
C ALA A 79 9.04 -6.14 19.80
N LYS A 80 10.02 -6.37 18.92
CA LYS A 80 11.43 -6.10 19.21
C LYS A 80 11.72 -4.61 19.34
N ALA A 81 11.11 -3.77 18.50
CA ALA A 81 11.27 -2.33 18.59
C ALA A 81 10.80 -1.80 19.95
N LEU A 82 9.60 -2.19 20.38
CA LEU A 82 9.04 -1.82 21.68
C LEU A 82 9.87 -2.33 22.87
N ALA A 83 10.41 -3.55 22.81
CA ALA A 83 11.25 -4.09 23.87
C ALA A 83 12.63 -3.43 23.94
N GLY A 84 13.13 -2.88 22.83
CA GLY A 84 14.46 -2.27 22.70
C GLY A 84 14.48 -0.74 22.69
N ASP A 85 13.35 -0.09 22.95
CA ASP A 85 13.21 1.38 22.85
C ASP A 85 13.57 1.95 21.47
N ALA A 86 13.37 1.15 20.42
CA ALA A 86 13.56 1.55 19.03
C ALA A 86 12.24 2.07 18.42
N PRO A 87 12.27 2.92 17.37
CA PRO A 87 11.05 3.36 16.72
C PRO A 87 10.34 2.18 16.06
N VAL A 88 9.01 2.13 16.21
CA VAL A 88 8.17 1.19 15.48
C VAL A 88 8.00 1.69 14.05
N LEU A 89 8.54 0.97 13.09
CA LEU A 89 8.44 1.30 11.67
C LEU A 89 7.17 0.69 11.07
N PHE A 90 6.52 1.45 10.20
CA PHE A 90 5.39 0.96 9.43
C PHE A 90 5.86 0.26 8.16
N THR A 91 5.21 -0.84 7.83
CA THR A 91 5.28 -1.45 6.50
C THR A 91 4.31 -0.75 5.56
N GLY A 92 4.36 -0.99 4.26
CA GLY A 92 3.28 -0.58 3.36
C GLY A 92 1.99 -1.37 3.61
N GLU A 93 1.00 -1.18 2.75
CA GLU A 93 -0.23 -1.98 2.75
C GLU A 93 0.10 -3.42 2.39
N THR A 94 0.15 -4.29 3.39
CA THR A 94 0.46 -5.70 3.22
C THR A 94 -0.55 -6.55 3.99
N VAL A 95 -0.85 -7.74 3.46
CA VAL A 95 -1.69 -8.72 4.13
C VAL A 95 -0.85 -9.92 4.50
N HIS A 96 -0.97 -10.32 5.74
CA HIS A 96 -0.21 -11.43 6.32
C HIS A 96 -1.12 -12.60 6.67
N PRO A 97 -0.64 -13.86 6.65
CA PRO A 97 -1.46 -15.03 6.94
C PRO A 97 -2.12 -14.98 8.32
N TRP A 98 -1.44 -14.46 9.34
CA TRP A 98 -1.96 -14.35 10.71
C TRP A 98 -3.16 -13.40 10.84
N MET A 99 -3.37 -12.47 9.89
CA MET A 99 -4.55 -11.59 9.89
C MET A 99 -5.84 -12.41 9.69
N PHE A 100 -5.78 -13.50 8.95
CA PHE A 100 -6.91 -14.43 8.78
C PHE A 100 -7.21 -15.26 10.03
N ASP A 101 -6.36 -15.24 11.02
CA ASP A 101 -6.62 -15.86 12.32
C ASP A 101 -7.20 -14.87 13.33
N THR A 102 -6.82 -13.59 13.22
CA THR A 102 -7.14 -12.56 14.21
C THR A 102 -8.36 -11.72 13.86
N ASP A 103 -8.57 -11.37 12.57
CA ASP A 103 -9.74 -10.61 12.14
C ASP A 103 -10.95 -11.54 11.93
N PRO A 104 -12.06 -11.35 12.67
CA PRO A 104 -13.27 -12.16 12.51
C PRO A 104 -13.86 -12.15 11.10
N ALA A 105 -13.70 -11.04 10.35
CA ALA A 105 -14.20 -10.92 8.98
C ALA A 105 -13.38 -11.75 7.98
N LEU A 106 -12.09 -11.99 8.29
CA LEU A 106 -11.19 -12.75 7.42
C LEU A 106 -11.16 -14.26 7.74
N ARG A 107 -11.47 -14.66 8.97
CA ARG A 107 -11.43 -16.08 9.37
C ARG A 107 -12.14 -17.04 8.41
N PRO A 108 -13.36 -16.73 7.91
CA PRO A 108 -14.05 -17.62 6.98
C PRO A 108 -13.35 -17.77 5.63
N LEU A 109 -12.43 -16.88 5.32
CA LEU A 109 -11.71 -16.82 4.03
C LEU A 109 -10.33 -17.47 4.09
N ARG A 110 -9.89 -17.94 5.26
CA ARG A 110 -8.55 -18.49 5.49
C ARG A 110 -8.15 -19.57 4.48
N GLU A 111 -8.99 -20.59 4.30
CA GLU A 111 -8.69 -21.69 3.38
C GLU A 111 -8.55 -21.20 1.94
N THR A 112 -9.41 -20.27 1.51
CA THR A 112 -9.33 -19.71 0.17
C THR A 112 -8.05 -18.88 -0.01
N ALA A 113 -7.64 -18.12 1.00
CA ALA A 113 -6.39 -17.36 0.97
C ALA A 113 -5.17 -18.28 0.86
N GLU A 114 -5.15 -19.39 1.59
CA GLU A 114 -4.07 -20.41 1.49
C GLU A 114 -4.03 -21.05 0.09
N LEU A 115 -5.18 -21.36 -0.50
CA LEU A 115 -5.24 -21.88 -1.87
C LEU A 115 -4.68 -20.86 -2.89
N LEU A 116 -4.98 -19.58 -2.72
CA LEU A 116 -4.45 -18.54 -3.59
C LEU A 116 -2.92 -18.40 -3.41
N ALA A 117 -2.43 -18.40 -2.20
CA ALA A 117 -1.00 -18.30 -1.90
C ALA A 117 -0.20 -19.50 -2.43
N ALA A 118 -0.82 -20.70 -2.43
CA ALA A 118 -0.21 -21.93 -2.95
C ALA A 118 -0.34 -22.12 -4.47
N ARG A 119 -1.14 -21.29 -5.12
CA ARG A 119 -1.43 -21.42 -6.55
C ARG A 119 -0.17 -21.21 -7.40
N THR A 120 0.05 -22.06 -8.42
CA THR A 120 1.27 -22.05 -9.25
C THR A 120 1.04 -21.75 -10.73
N ASP A 121 -0.21 -21.60 -11.17
CA ASP A 121 -0.54 -21.38 -12.58
C ASP A 121 -0.72 -19.91 -12.97
N TRP A 122 -0.07 -19.01 -12.20
CA TRP A 122 -0.05 -17.59 -12.49
C TRP A 122 0.59 -17.30 -13.84
N GLN A 123 -0.13 -16.59 -14.69
CA GLN A 123 0.41 -16.10 -15.95
C GLN A 123 1.27 -14.85 -15.71
N PRO A 124 2.23 -14.53 -16.59
CA PRO A 124 2.92 -13.25 -16.54
C PRO A 124 1.92 -12.08 -16.57
N LEU A 125 2.08 -11.12 -15.67
CA LEU A 125 1.21 -9.94 -15.60
C LEU A 125 1.49 -8.97 -16.76
N TYR A 126 2.73 -8.94 -17.25
CA TYR A 126 3.18 -8.00 -18.26
C TYR A 126 3.93 -8.73 -19.37
N ASP A 127 3.80 -8.21 -20.58
CA ASP A 127 4.63 -8.58 -21.73
C ASP A 127 5.61 -7.43 -22.03
N PRO A 128 6.88 -7.55 -21.62
CA PRO A 128 7.90 -6.52 -21.82
C PRO A 128 8.13 -6.17 -23.30
N ALA A 129 8.03 -7.15 -24.20
CA ALA A 129 8.21 -6.92 -25.63
C ALA A 129 7.08 -6.08 -26.20
N ARG A 130 5.85 -6.35 -25.78
CA ARG A 130 4.68 -5.56 -26.16
C ARG A 130 4.73 -4.14 -25.57
N LEU A 131 5.18 -3.98 -24.34
CA LEU A 131 5.36 -2.66 -23.74
C LEU A 131 6.44 -1.85 -24.44
N ALA A 132 7.55 -2.48 -24.82
CA ALA A 132 8.62 -1.85 -25.60
C ALA A 132 8.21 -1.47 -27.03
N ALA A 133 7.13 -2.05 -27.57
CA ALA A 133 6.56 -1.73 -28.86
C ALA A 133 5.23 -0.95 -28.75
N ASN A 134 4.99 -0.29 -27.62
CA ASN A 134 3.76 0.45 -27.37
C ASN A 134 3.65 1.67 -28.31
N GLU A 135 2.48 1.82 -28.93
CA GLU A 135 2.16 2.95 -29.81
C GLU A 135 1.13 3.91 -29.19
N VAL A 136 0.57 3.53 -28.03
CA VAL A 136 -0.44 4.35 -27.33
C VAL A 136 0.28 5.44 -26.54
N PRO A 137 -0.11 6.72 -26.67
CA PRO A 137 0.43 7.78 -25.82
C PRO A 137 0.17 7.48 -24.34
N VAL A 138 1.23 7.49 -23.56
CA VAL A 138 1.16 7.24 -22.10
C VAL A 138 1.85 8.37 -21.36
N ALA A 139 1.21 8.88 -20.31
CA ALA A 139 1.80 9.82 -19.38
C ALA A 139 1.62 9.34 -17.94
N ALA A 140 2.63 9.53 -17.12
CA ALA A 140 2.60 9.12 -15.71
C ALA A 140 3.16 10.21 -14.81
N ALA A 141 2.44 10.49 -13.70
CA ALA A 141 3.01 11.19 -12.57
C ALA A 141 3.80 10.19 -11.71
N VAL A 142 5.02 10.57 -11.36
CA VAL A 142 5.88 9.81 -10.46
C VAL A 142 6.16 10.71 -9.26
N TYR A 143 5.61 10.36 -8.12
CA TYR A 143 5.82 11.12 -6.89
C TYR A 143 7.14 10.70 -6.26
N HIS A 144 8.00 11.69 -6.01
CA HIS A 144 9.37 11.44 -5.56
C HIS A 144 9.40 10.77 -4.17
N ASP A 145 8.58 11.28 -3.27
CA ASP A 145 8.52 10.85 -1.86
C ASP A 145 7.31 9.95 -1.55
N ASP A 146 6.82 9.23 -2.58
CA ASP A 146 5.72 8.28 -2.44
C ASP A 146 6.13 7.12 -1.53
N MET A 147 5.47 7.00 -0.37
CA MET A 147 5.76 5.96 0.61
C MET A 147 5.23 4.57 0.23
N TYR A 148 4.35 4.48 -0.78
CA TYR A 148 3.75 3.23 -1.24
C TYR A 148 4.41 2.70 -2.51
N VAL A 149 4.84 3.59 -3.39
CA VAL A 149 5.40 3.25 -4.69
C VAL A 149 6.78 3.87 -4.86
N ASP A 150 7.80 3.06 -4.74
CA ASP A 150 9.19 3.48 -4.92
C ASP A 150 9.39 4.15 -6.30
N SER A 151 9.86 5.40 -6.29
CA SER A 151 10.05 6.21 -7.49
C SER A 151 11.07 5.61 -8.46
N ALA A 152 12.09 4.88 -7.97
CA ALA A 152 13.06 4.21 -8.83
C ALA A 152 12.43 3.04 -9.59
N HIS A 153 11.49 2.31 -8.98
CA HIS A 153 10.71 1.28 -9.65
C HIS A 153 9.79 1.87 -10.72
N SER A 154 9.11 2.97 -10.43
CA SER A 154 8.27 3.70 -11.38
C SER A 154 9.07 4.17 -12.61
N LEU A 155 10.22 4.78 -12.38
CA LEU A 155 11.11 5.23 -13.47
C LEU A 155 11.71 4.08 -14.27
N ARG A 156 12.00 2.94 -13.65
CA ARG A 156 12.42 1.73 -14.36
C ARG A 156 11.34 1.22 -15.29
N THR A 157 10.09 1.16 -14.80
CA THR A 157 8.92 0.77 -15.60
C THR A 157 8.70 1.76 -16.76
N ALA A 158 8.83 3.06 -16.50
CA ALA A 158 8.68 4.10 -17.50
C ALA A 158 9.65 3.93 -18.68
N ARG A 159 10.90 3.52 -18.40
CA ARG A 159 11.91 3.25 -19.45
C ARG A 159 11.58 2.01 -20.28
N ALA A 160 10.83 1.07 -19.74
CA ALA A 160 10.44 -0.16 -20.43
C ALA A 160 9.22 0.01 -21.34
N VAL A 161 8.45 1.08 -21.17
CA VAL A 161 7.25 1.38 -21.97
C VAL A 161 7.60 2.42 -23.03
N GLN A 162 7.52 2.03 -24.29
CA GLN A 162 7.79 2.96 -25.41
C GLN A 162 6.80 4.14 -25.38
N GLY A 163 7.33 5.35 -25.54
CA GLY A 163 6.52 6.57 -25.64
C GLY A 163 5.92 7.04 -24.31
N LEU A 164 6.24 6.41 -23.19
CA LEU A 164 5.79 6.87 -21.89
C LEU A 164 6.54 8.14 -21.47
N ARG A 165 5.79 9.17 -21.11
CA ARG A 165 6.30 10.44 -20.59
C ARG A 165 6.06 10.53 -19.12
N THR A 166 7.06 10.91 -18.35
CA THR A 166 6.97 11.07 -16.91
C THR A 166 6.97 12.52 -16.49
N TRP A 167 6.15 12.80 -15.51
CA TRP A 167 6.25 13.99 -14.68
C TRP A 167 6.67 13.57 -13.27
N VAL A 168 7.94 13.81 -12.94
CA VAL A 168 8.45 13.56 -11.60
C VAL A 168 8.20 14.81 -10.76
N THR A 169 7.58 14.65 -9.60
CA THR A 169 7.24 15.76 -8.70
C THR A 169 7.28 15.35 -7.25
N ASP A 170 7.64 16.27 -6.37
CA ASP A 170 7.58 16.20 -4.91
C ASP A 170 6.41 17.02 -4.32
N GLU A 171 5.57 17.59 -5.19
CA GLU A 171 4.41 18.38 -4.78
C GLU A 171 3.26 17.54 -4.19
N PHE A 172 3.29 16.25 -4.43
CA PHE A 172 2.34 15.26 -3.94
C PHE A 172 3.07 14.02 -3.47
N GLU A 173 2.47 13.34 -2.51
CA GLU A 173 2.84 11.99 -2.12
C GLU A 173 1.95 10.97 -2.89
N HIS A 174 1.36 9.98 -2.24
CA HIS A 174 0.46 9.01 -2.88
C HIS A 174 -0.97 9.55 -3.15
N ASP A 175 -1.24 10.78 -2.85
CA ASP A 175 -2.58 11.39 -2.83
C ASP A 175 -2.85 12.42 -3.94
N GLY A 176 -1.98 12.53 -4.93
CA GLY A 176 -2.06 13.59 -5.94
C GLY A 176 -3.41 13.72 -6.65
N LEU A 177 -4.08 12.59 -6.96
CA LEU A 177 -5.42 12.61 -7.54
C LEU A 177 -6.50 13.03 -6.54
N ARG A 178 -6.28 12.84 -5.25
CA ARG A 178 -7.24 13.25 -4.21
C ARG A 178 -7.14 14.73 -3.90
N THR A 179 -5.93 15.26 -3.81
CA THR A 179 -5.68 16.64 -3.36
C THR A 179 -5.49 17.63 -4.50
N GLY A 180 -5.06 17.18 -5.68
CA GLY A 180 -4.73 18.02 -6.83
C GLY A 180 -5.26 17.51 -8.16
N ALA A 181 -6.39 16.76 -8.19
CA ALA A 181 -6.90 16.09 -9.38
C ALA A 181 -6.92 16.96 -10.67
N PRO A 182 -7.46 18.18 -10.69
CA PRO A 182 -7.48 18.97 -11.91
C PRO A 182 -6.08 19.25 -12.45
N ARG A 183 -5.14 19.65 -11.58
CA ARG A 183 -3.76 19.96 -11.99
C ARG A 183 -3.01 18.72 -12.45
N VAL A 184 -3.18 17.60 -11.75
CA VAL A 184 -2.53 16.32 -12.11
C VAL A 184 -3.05 15.84 -13.46
N LEU A 185 -4.37 15.79 -13.65
CA LEU A 185 -4.99 15.33 -14.89
C LEU A 185 -4.65 16.23 -16.07
N ASP A 186 -4.74 17.56 -15.92
CA ASP A 186 -4.40 18.52 -16.98
C ASP A 186 -2.94 18.35 -17.41
N ARG A 187 -2.02 18.17 -16.46
CA ARG A 187 -0.61 17.96 -16.75
C ARG A 187 -0.38 16.65 -17.49
N LEU A 188 -1.00 15.55 -17.07
CA LEU A 188 -0.87 14.26 -17.72
C LEU A 188 -1.47 14.25 -19.13
N LEU A 189 -2.64 14.87 -19.31
CA LEU A 189 -3.26 15.02 -20.63
C LEU A 189 -2.41 15.88 -21.56
N ALA A 190 -1.84 16.96 -21.06
CA ALA A 190 -0.93 17.81 -21.85
C ALA A 190 0.32 17.04 -22.29
N LEU A 191 0.92 16.24 -21.40
CA LEU A 191 2.05 15.36 -21.73
C LEU A 191 1.65 14.31 -22.76
N ALA A 192 0.51 13.64 -22.60
CA ALA A 192 0.07 12.60 -23.51
C ALA A 192 -0.23 13.15 -24.93
N HIS A 193 -0.61 14.42 -25.05
CA HIS A 193 -0.94 15.09 -26.29
C HIS A 193 0.15 16.00 -26.87
N ASP A 194 1.39 15.92 -26.41
CA ASP A 194 2.52 16.75 -26.88
C ASP A 194 2.28 18.26 -26.75
N LYS A 195 1.55 18.70 -25.72
CA LYS A 195 1.22 20.11 -25.50
C LYS A 195 2.11 20.83 -24.48
N VAL A 196 3.18 20.19 -24.03
CA VAL A 196 4.18 20.70 -23.06
C VAL A 196 5.59 20.29 -23.45
#